data_58d312e3843a51e92c6db68b70fe08f5
#
_entry.id   58d312e3843a51e92c6db68b70fe08f5
#
_cell.length_a   1.000
_cell.length_b   1.000
_cell.length_c   1.000
_cell.angle_alpha   90.00
_cell.angle_beta   90.00
_cell.angle_gamma   90.00
#
_symmetry.space_group_name_H-M   'P 1'
#
loop_
_entity.id
_entity.type
_entity.pdbx_description
1 polymer ?
#
loop_
_entity_poly.entity_id
_entity_poly.type
_entity_poly.pdbx_seq_one_letter_code
_entity_poly.pdbx_strand_id
1 'polypeptide(L)'
;MESKNILQSERFTIQLNIANKLYPITVSRENEAVYRKAAKLIQQKLDRYSSSFYAEDKQDYHAMVMLDLAVALVSETDVDDKLQILVDKVDKALG
;
A
#
# COMPACT_ATOMS: atom_id res chain seq x y z
N MET A 1 -27.20 -15.49 -4.67
CA MET A 1 -26.77 -14.16 -4.60
C MET A 1 -25.98 -13.83 -3.36
N GLU A 2 -26.56 -14.05 -2.23
CA GLU A 2 -25.81 -13.83 -1.02
C GLU A 2 -24.58 -14.68 -0.91
N SER A 3 -24.67 -15.94 -1.31
CA SER A 3 -23.50 -16.81 -1.21
C SER A 3 -22.37 -16.29 -2.08
N LYS A 4 -22.73 -15.76 -3.24
CA LYS A 4 -21.72 -15.21 -4.11
C LYS A 4 -21.08 -13.98 -3.49
N ASN A 5 -21.88 -13.11 -2.92
CA ASN A 5 -21.36 -11.93 -2.28
C ASN A 5 -20.51 -12.29 -1.08
N ILE A 6 -20.93 -13.29 -0.34
CA ILE A 6 -20.16 -13.71 0.81
C ILE A 6 -18.79 -14.20 0.40
N LEU A 7 -18.71 -14.96 -0.68
CA LEU A 7 -17.43 -15.47 -1.13
C LEU A 7 -16.52 -14.34 -1.58
N GLN A 8 -17.09 -13.38 -2.30
CA GLN A 8 -16.29 -12.27 -2.81
C GLN A 8 -15.92 -11.30 -1.71
N SER A 9 -16.78 -11.16 -0.73
CA SER A 9 -16.54 -10.20 0.33
C SER A 9 -16.03 -10.86 1.59
N GLU A 10 -15.70 -12.14 1.51
CA GLU A 10 -15.14 -12.82 2.66
C GLU A 10 -13.88 -12.12 3.07
N ARG A 11 -13.82 -11.68 4.31
CA ARG A 11 -12.70 -10.92 4.82
C ARG A 11 -12.18 -11.58 6.07
N PHE A 12 -10.92 -11.42 6.30
CA PHE A 12 -10.29 -11.95 7.49
C PHE A 12 -9.13 -11.07 7.86
N THR A 13 -8.70 -11.17 9.09
CA THR A 13 -7.66 -10.30 9.61
C THR A 13 -6.33 -11.02 9.53
N ILE A 14 -5.35 -10.34 8.97
CA ILE A 14 -3.99 -10.85 8.92
C ILE A 14 -3.10 -9.92 9.72
N GLN A 15 -1.98 -10.46 10.19
CA GLN A 15 -0.97 -9.66 10.86
C GLN A 15 0.04 -9.26 9.80
N LEU A 16 0.12 -7.98 9.52
CA LEU A 16 0.96 -7.47 8.46
C LEU A 16 2.11 -6.68 9.05
N ASN A 17 3.32 -7.08 8.72
CA ASN A 17 4.51 -6.37 9.20
C ASN A 17 4.75 -5.17 8.31
N ILE A 18 4.55 -3.99 8.85
CA ILE A 18 4.76 -2.75 8.14
C ILE A 18 5.76 -1.92 8.92
N ALA A 19 6.92 -1.69 8.33
CA ALA A 19 7.96 -0.87 8.95
C ALA A 19 8.35 -1.44 10.33
N ASN A 20 8.51 -2.77 10.38
CA ASN A 20 8.99 -3.48 11.57
C ASN A 20 7.99 -3.53 12.71
N LYS A 21 6.73 -3.32 12.42
CA LYS A 21 5.68 -3.43 13.42
C LYS A 21 4.50 -4.19 12.83
N LEU A 22 3.89 -5.04 13.63
CA LEU A 22 2.76 -5.84 13.18
C LEU A 22 1.47 -5.06 13.37
N TYR A 23 0.67 -5.05 12.33
CA TYR A 23 -0.64 -4.39 12.35
C TYR A 23 -1.69 -5.38 11.92
N PRO A 24 -2.84 -5.41 12.60
CA PRO A 24 -3.95 -6.24 12.15
C PRO A 24 -4.67 -5.52 11.01
N ILE A 25 -4.71 -6.17 9.87
CA ILE A 25 -5.34 -5.60 8.68
C ILE A 25 -6.40 -6.57 8.19
N THR A 26 -7.58 -6.06 7.95
CA THR A 26 -8.67 -6.89 7.43
C THR A 26 -8.68 -6.78 5.92
N VAL A 27 -8.56 -7.92 5.26
CA VAL A 27 -8.48 -7.96 3.81
C VAL A 27 -9.37 -9.06 3.29
N SER A 28 -9.68 -8.99 2.00
CA SER A 28 -10.34 -10.10 1.33
C SER A 28 -9.28 -11.09 0.88
N ARG A 29 -9.74 -12.32 0.63
CA ARG A 29 -8.84 -13.36 0.16
C ARG A 29 -8.12 -12.95 -1.11
N GLU A 30 -8.84 -12.27 -1.98
CA GLU A 30 -8.28 -11.89 -3.26
C GLU A 30 -7.17 -10.87 -3.13
N ASN A 31 -7.22 -10.05 -2.08
CA ASN A 31 -6.28 -8.96 -1.93
C ASN A 31 -5.13 -9.27 -0.97
N GLU A 32 -5.18 -10.41 -0.32
CA GLU A 32 -4.16 -10.71 0.68
C GLU A 32 -2.75 -10.65 0.11
N ALA A 33 -2.55 -11.27 -1.04
CA ALA A 33 -1.22 -11.32 -1.63
C ALA A 33 -0.73 -9.92 -1.99
N VAL A 34 -1.63 -9.08 -2.45
CA VAL A 34 -1.28 -7.71 -2.81
C VAL A 34 -0.82 -6.93 -1.59
N TYR A 35 -1.53 -7.08 -0.49
CA TYR A 35 -1.16 -6.38 0.74
C TYR A 35 0.18 -6.86 1.29
N ARG A 36 0.42 -8.18 1.23
CA ARG A 36 1.70 -8.70 1.70
C ARG A 36 2.85 -8.24 0.83
N LYS A 37 2.62 -8.17 -0.46
CA LYS A 37 3.63 -7.70 -1.39
C LYS A 37 3.92 -6.22 -1.16
N ALA A 38 2.88 -5.45 -0.89
CA ALA A 38 3.05 -4.02 -0.62
C ALA A 38 3.86 -3.81 0.65
N ALA A 39 3.58 -4.57 1.70
CA ALA A 39 4.33 -4.44 2.93
C ALA A 39 5.79 -4.80 2.73
N LYS A 40 6.05 -5.80 1.91
CA LYS A 40 7.42 -6.20 1.61
C LYS A 40 8.15 -5.10 0.86
N LEU A 41 7.47 -4.45 -0.07
CA LEU A 41 8.06 -3.35 -0.82
C LEU A 41 8.44 -2.21 0.11
N ILE A 42 7.57 -1.89 1.04
CA ILE A 42 7.86 -0.84 2.01
C ILE A 42 9.11 -1.19 2.80
N GLN A 43 9.21 -2.44 3.26
CA GLN A 43 10.35 -2.85 4.05
C GLN A 43 11.64 -2.77 3.24
N GLN A 44 11.58 -3.17 1.98
CA GLN A 44 12.76 -3.10 1.12
C GLN A 44 13.24 -1.67 0.97
N LYS A 45 12.32 -0.74 0.82
CA LYS A 45 12.70 0.66 0.67
C LYS A 45 13.22 1.24 1.97
N LEU A 46 12.63 0.86 3.09
CA LEU A 46 13.15 1.29 4.38
C LEU A 46 14.58 0.81 4.58
N ASP A 47 14.83 -0.46 4.25
CA ASP A 47 16.17 -1.02 4.40
C ASP A 47 17.16 -0.28 3.52
N ARG A 48 16.75 0.07 2.31
CA ARG A 48 17.64 0.81 1.42
C ARG A 48 18.00 2.17 1.99
N TYR A 49 17.03 2.91 2.47
CA TYR A 49 17.31 4.24 3.00
C TYR A 49 18.11 4.18 4.29
N SER A 50 17.76 3.26 5.17
CA SER A 50 18.46 3.19 6.45
C SER A 50 19.90 2.73 6.30
N SER A 51 20.22 2.02 5.23
CA SER A 51 21.59 1.58 5.01
C SER A 51 22.38 2.57 4.17
N SER A 52 21.71 3.53 3.51
CA SER A 52 22.40 4.47 2.63
C SER A 52 22.81 5.75 3.33
N PHE A 53 22.06 6.16 4.33
CA PHE A 53 22.42 7.36 5.07
C PHE A 53 21.75 7.33 6.43
N TYR A 54 22.21 8.22 7.28
CA TYR A 54 21.78 8.27 8.66
C TYR A 54 20.72 9.36 8.85
N ALA A 55 19.68 9.06 9.58
CA ALA A 55 18.70 10.04 10.00
C ALA A 55 18.51 9.88 11.49
N GLU A 56 18.47 10.99 12.21
CA GLU A 56 18.32 10.95 13.66
C GLU A 56 16.94 10.44 14.05
N ASP A 57 15.93 10.79 13.27
CA ASP A 57 14.56 10.40 13.55
C ASP A 57 14.14 9.34 12.55
N LYS A 58 13.68 8.21 13.06
CA LYS A 58 13.21 7.14 12.19
C LYS A 58 12.04 7.59 11.32
N GLN A 59 11.31 8.58 11.79
CA GLN A 59 10.22 9.17 11.02
C GLN A 59 10.72 9.67 9.66
N ASP A 60 11.95 10.11 9.60
CA ASP A 60 12.52 10.62 8.34
C ASP A 60 12.62 9.52 7.31
N TYR A 61 12.98 8.29 7.72
CA TYR A 61 13.01 7.18 6.78
C TYR A 61 11.62 6.87 6.24
N HIS A 62 10.63 6.93 7.12
CA HIS A 62 9.24 6.68 6.71
C HIS A 62 8.78 7.73 5.72
N ALA A 63 9.13 8.98 5.97
CA ALA A 63 8.77 10.06 5.05
C ALA A 63 9.39 9.85 3.69
N MET A 64 10.64 9.41 3.66
CA MET A 64 11.32 9.15 2.39
C MET A 64 10.68 8.03 1.61
N VAL A 65 10.26 6.97 2.31
CA VAL A 65 9.58 5.87 1.64
C VAL A 65 8.25 6.34 1.07
N MET A 66 7.51 7.13 1.84
CA MET A 66 6.25 7.65 1.35
C MET A 66 6.44 8.50 0.11
N LEU A 67 7.43 9.37 0.13
CA LEU A 67 7.72 10.20 -1.01
C LEU A 67 8.12 9.37 -2.22
N ASP A 68 9.00 8.39 -2.00
CA ASP A 68 9.47 7.53 -3.06
C ASP A 68 8.31 6.80 -3.73
N LEU A 69 7.41 6.24 -2.93
CA LEU A 69 6.27 5.53 -3.47
C LEU A 69 5.32 6.48 -4.21
N ALA A 70 5.14 7.67 -3.68
CA ALA A 70 4.27 8.65 -4.31
C ALA A 70 4.85 9.12 -5.63
N VAL A 71 6.17 9.35 -5.67
CA VAL A 71 6.82 9.76 -6.90
C VAL A 71 6.70 8.67 -7.96
N ALA A 72 6.90 7.42 -7.56
CA ALA A 72 6.78 6.32 -8.50
C ALA A 72 5.36 6.24 -9.06
N LEU A 73 4.38 6.40 -8.21
CA LEU A 73 2.99 6.33 -8.64
C LEU A 73 2.67 7.47 -9.61
N VAL A 74 3.07 8.68 -9.29
CA VAL A 74 2.79 9.84 -10.14
C VAL A 74 3.52 9.73 -11.46
N SER A 75 4.78 9.29 -11.42
CA SER A 75 5.56 9.18 -12.65
C SER A 75 5.00 8.10 -13.56
N GLU A 76 4.60 7.00 -12.95
CA GLU A 76 4.12 5.88 -13.74
C GLU A 76 2.78 6.15 -14.36
N THR A 77 1.92 6.84 -13.66
CA THR A 77 0.65 7.18 -14.20
C THR A 77 0.72 8.37 -15.11
N ASP A 78 1.86 8.90 -15.40
CA ASP A 78 2.06 9.90 -16.32
C ASP A 78 0.91 10.71 -16.38
N VAL A 79 0.86 11.31 -15.33
CA VAL A 79 0.40 12.40 -15.34
C VAL A 79 -0.99 12.60 -15.17
N ASP A 80 -1.46 13.69 -15.52
CA ASP A 80 -2.77 14.19 -15.18
C ASP A 80 -3.87 13.25 -15.60
N ASP A 81 -3.75 12.67 -16.79
CA ASP A 81 -4.79 11.80 -17.31
C ASP A 81 -4.98 10.57 -16.46
N LYS A 82 -3.89 9.91 -16.08
CA LYS A 82 -4.01 8.69 -15.30
C LYS A 82 -4.44 8.99 -13.89
N LEU A 83 -4.02 10.10 -13.34
CA LEU A 83 -4.48 10.49 -12.02
C LEU A 83 -5.97 10.74 -12.04
N GLN A 84 -6.45 11.37 -13.11
CA GLN A 84 -7.87 11.63 -13.24
C GLN A 84 -8.65 10.32 -13.34
N ILE A 85 -8.13 9.37 -14.08
CA ILE A 85 -8.76 8.07 -14.20
C ILE A 85 -8.85 7.38 -12.84
N LEU A 86 -7.79 7.45 -12.06
CA LEU A 86 -7.79 6.85 -10.73
C LEU A 86 -8.81 7.52 -9.83
N VAL A 87 -8.88 8.82 -9.87
CA VAL A 87 -9.86 9.56 -9.08
C VAL A 87 -11.27 9.16 -9.48
N ASP A 88 -11.51 9.07 -10.79
CA ASP A 88 -12.83 8.67 -11.27
C ASP A 88 -13.20 7.28 -10.80
N LYS A 89 -12.25 6.35 -10.82
CA LYS A 89 -12.51 4.99 -10.36
C LYS A 89 -12.83 4.96 -8.88
N VAL A 90 -12.12 5.73 -8.10
CA VAL A 90 -12.37 5.79 -6.67
C VAL A 90 -13.77 6.39 -6.42
N ASP A 91 -14.10 7.45 -7.13
CA ASP A 91 -15.41 8.07 -6.99
C ASP A 91 -16.52 7.08 -7.31
N LYS A 92 -16.36 6.32 -8.39
CA LYS A 92 -17.37 5.34 -8.76
C LYS A 92 -17.46 4.22 -7.73
N ALA A 93 -16.34 3.82 -7.16
CA ALA A 93 -16.36 2.78 -6.15
C ALA A 93 -17.02 3.25 -4.87
N LEU A 94 -16.83 4.51 -4.53
CA LEU A 94 -17.40 5.07 -3.31
C LEU A 94 -18.83 5.57 -3.53
N GLY A 95 -19.11 6.01 -4.72
CA GLY A 95 -20.42 6.56 -5.02
C GLY A 95 -21.40 5.54 -5.41
#